data_9743f3edecf6eb3133a50bc98586c2c4
#
_entry.id   9743f3edecf6eb3133a50bc98586c2c4
#
_cell.length_a   1.000
_cell.length_b   1.000
_cell.length_c   1.000
_cell.angle_alpha   90.00
_cell.angle_beta   90.00
_cell.angle_gamma   90.00
#
_symmetry.space_group_name_H-M   'P 1'
#
loop_
_entity.id
_entity.type
_entity.pdbx_description
1 polymer ?
#
loop_
_entity_poly.entity_id
_entity_poly.type
_entity_poly.pdbx_seq_one_letter_code
_entity_poly.pdbx_strand_id
1 'polypeptide(L)' 'MAKQITALEQEIYDYIKERGEVIVSEVPMNMKGAIPNLKNAGLVETFKKPVTQWASKKKMFVRALKKG' A
#
# COMPACT_ATOMS: atom_id res chain seq x y z
N MET A 1 -4.90 -8.84 -20.83
CA MET A 1 -3.73 -9.56 -20.31
C MET A 1 -3.35 -9.02 -18.94
N ALA A 2 -3.21 -9.90 -17.98
CA ALA A 2 -2.89 -9.47 -16.63
C ALA A 2 -1.45 -8.98 -16.56
N LYS A 3 -1.26 -7.91 -15.83
CA LYS A 3 0.06 -7.39 -15.61
C LYS A 3 0.74 -8.23 -14.54
N GLN A 4 1.92 -8.70 -14.85
CA GLN A 4 2.67 -9.48 -13.89
C GLN A 4 3.40 -8.53 -12.94
N ILE A 5 3.41 -8.91 -11.67
CA ILE A 5 4.15 -8.16 -10.67
C ILE A 5 5.36 -8.97 -10.26
N THR A 6 6.39 -8.27 -9.82
CA THR A 6 7.61 -8.94 -9.38
C THR A 6 7.39 -9.64 -8.05
N ALA A 7 8.34 -10.49 -7.67
CA ALA A 7 8.27 -11.17 -6.39
C ALA A 7 8.21 -10.17 -5.24
N LEU A 8 8.96 -9.09 -5.37
CA LEU A 8 8.97 -8.05 -4.34
C LEU A 8 7.60 -7.39 -4.23
N GLU A 9 6.98 -7.10 -5.36
CA GLU A 9 5.67 -6.48 -5.37
C GLU A 9 4.63 -7.41 -4.77
N GLN A 10 4.73 -8.70 -5.07
CA GLN A 10 3.82 -9.67 -4.50
C GLN A 10 3.98 -9.74 -2.98
N GLU A 11 5.20 -9.70 -2.51
CA GLU A 11 5.49 -9.74 -1.10
C GLU A 11 4.87 -8.54 -0.39
N ILE A 12 4.99 -7.36 -0.99
CA ILE A 12 4.42 -6.15 -0.43
C ILE A 12 2.91 -6.22 -0.43
N TYR A 13 2.34 -6.71 -1.51
CA TYR A 13 0.90 -6.83 -1.61
C TYR A 13 0.36 -7.75 -0.51
N ASP A 14 1.03 -8.88 -0.30
CA ASP A 14 0.63 -9.81 0.76
C ASP A 14 0.77 -9.18 2.13
N TYR A 15 1.83 -8.41 2.33
CA TYR A 15 2.06 -7.71 3.58
C TYR A 15 0.91 -6.74 3.87
N ILE A 16 0.53 -5.96 2.88
CA ILE A 16 -0.55 -4.98 3.04
C ILE A 16 -1.88 -5.68 3.21
N LYS A 17 -2.11 -6.73 2.43
CA LYS A 17 -3.36 -7.46 2.48
C LYS A 17 -3.58 -8.08 3.84
N GLU A 18 -2.53 -8.60 4.43
CA GLU A 18 -2.63 -9.23 5.73
C GLU A 18 -2.97 -8.22 6.81
N ARG A 19 -2.45 -7.01 6.68
CA ARG A 19 -2.69 -5.96 7.67
C ARG A 19 -3.92 -5.14 7.39
N GLY A 20 -4.43 -5.22 6.18
CA GLY A 20 -5.57 -4.42 5.76
C GLY A 20 -5.14 -3.07 5.24
N GLU A 21 -4.52 -2.27 6.07
CA GLU A 21 -3.96 -1.00 5.64
C GLU A 21 -2.72 -0.72 6.48
N VAL A 22 -1.77 -0.02 5.90
CA VAL A 22 -0.52 0.29 6.58
C VAL A 22 -0.16 1.75 6.28
N ILE A 23 0.63 2.33 7.19
CA ILE A 23 1.14 3.68 6.98
C ILE A 23 2.35 3.56 6.07
N VAL A 24 2.36 4.34 4.98
CA VAL A 24 3.43 4.26 4.01
C VAL A 24 4.80 4.50 4.65
N SER A 25 4.86 5.40 5.61
CA SER A 25 6.13 5.70 6.25
C SER A 25 6.67 4.54 7.08
N GLU A 26 5.83 3.58 7.45
CA GLU A 26 6.26 2.40 8.19
C GLU A 26 6.65 1.25 7.28
N VAL A 27 6.39 1.38 6.01
CA VAL A 27 6.78 0.36 5.05
C VAL A 27 8.30 0.42 4.88
N PRO A 28 9.01 -0.72 4.86
CA PRO A 28 10.45 -0.69 4.64
C PRO A 28 10.80 0.05 3.36
N MET A 29 11.94 0.74 3.38
CA MET A 29 12.31 1.58 2.26
C MET A 29 12.46 0.79 0.96
N ASN A 30 12.95 -0.44 1.05
CA ASN A 30 13.11 -1.27 -0.14
C ASN A 30 11.76 -1.69 -0.72
N MET A 31 10.69 -1.57 0.06
CA MET A 31 9.36 -1.93 -0.42
C MET A 31 8.58 -0.71 -0.90
N LYS A 32 8.97 0.49 -0.45
CA LYS A 32 8.23 1.68 -0.84
C LYS A 32 8.23 1.91 -2.33
N GLY A 33 9.31 1.53 -3.00
CA GLY A 33 9.42 1.75 -4.42
C GLY A 33 8.43 0.94 -5.24
N ALA A 34 7.91 -0.16 -4.68
CA ALA A 34 6.97 -0.99 -5.40
C ALA A 34 5.52 -0.54 -5.21
N ILE A 35 5.26 0.34 -4.24
CA ILE A 35 3.90 0.80 -3.99
C ILE A 35 3.30 1.50 -5.21
N PRO A 36 4.00 2.43 -5.88
CA PRO A 36 3.44 3.05 -7.08
C PRO A 36 3.12 2.04 -8.18
N ASN A 37 3.96 1.02 -8.32
CA ASN A 37 3.71 -0.01 -9.32
C ASN A 37 2.45 -0.80 -9.00
N LEU A 38 2.26 -1.13 -7.73
CA LEU A 38 1.05 -1.84 -7.31
C LEU A 38 -0.18 -0.97 -7.49
N LYS A 39 -0.04 0.31 -7.22
CA LYS A 39 -1.13 1.25 -7.40
C LYS A 39 -1.52 1.33 -8.88
N ASN A 40 -0.53 1.41 -9.76
CA ASN A 40 -0.80 1.45 -11.19
C ASN A 40 -1.41 0.16 -11.69
N ALA A 41 -1.08 -0.96 -11.04
CA ALA A 41 -1.67 -2.24 -11.41
C ALA A 41 -3.08 -2.41 -10.86
N GLY A 42 -3.53 -1.50 -10.00
CA GLY A 42 -4.86 -1.58 -9.43
C GLY A 42 -4.98 -2.54 -8.27
N LEU A 43 -3.85 -2.92 -7.68
CA LEU A 43 -3.85 -3.87 -6.57
C LEU A 43 -3.91 -3.20 -5.20
N VAL A 44 -3.49 -1.95 -5.12
CA VAL A 44 -3.54 -1.20 -3.87
C VAL A 44 -3.98 0.22 -4.17
N GLU A 45 -4.44 0.89 -3.14
CA GLU A 45 -4.75 2.31 -3.27
C GLU A 45 -4.11 3.05 -2.11
N THR A 46 -3.82 4.33 -2.33
CA THR A 46 -3.26 5.17 -1.30
C THR A 46 -4.24 6.26 -0.94
N PHE A 47 -4.21 6.67 0.31
CA PHE A 47 -5.09 7.72 0.78
C PHE A 47 -4.45 8.38 1.99
N LYS A 48 -4.91 9.57 2.32
CA LYS A 48 -4.41 10.30 3.46
C LYS A 48 -5.49 10.40 4.50
N LYS A 49 -5.11 10.17 5.74
CA LYS A 49 -6.03 10.38 6.85
C LYS A 49 -5.22 10.63 8.12
N PRO A 50 -5.82 11.28 9.12
CA PRO A 50 -5.11 11.47 10.39
C PRO A 50 -4.95 10.14 11.10
N VAL A 51 -3.82 9.99 11.80
CA VAL A 51 -3.55 8.77 12.54
C VAL A 51 -4.49 8.65 13.72
N THR A 52 -4.78 9.77 14.36
CA THR A 52 -5.73 9.83 15.44
C THR A 52 -6.65 11.01 15.20
N GLN A 53 -7.77 11.02 15.92
CA GLN A 53 -8.72 12.11 15.72
C GLN A 53 -8.19 13.46 16.19
N TRP A 54 -7.10 13.46 16.95
CA TRP A 54 -6.49 14.72 17.39
C TRP A 54 -5.27 15.08 16.55
N ALA A 55 -4.87 14.24 15.63
CA ALA A 55 -3.70 14.52 14.82
C ALA A 55 -3.97 15.70 13.90
N SER A 56 -3.09 16.69 13.92
CA SER A 56 -3.21 17.82 13.03
C SER A 56 -2.64 17.51 11.65
N LYS A 57 -1.79 16.49 11.55
CA LYS A 57 -1.19 16.10 10.28
C LYS A 57 -1.74 14.77 9.83
N LYS A 58 -1.98 14.68 8.54
CA LYS A 58 -2.43 13.44 7.94
C LYS A 58 -1.25 12.64 7.46
N LYS A 59 -1.38 11.33 7.51
CA LYS A 59 -0.35 10.45 7.00
C LYS A 59 -0.88 9.66 5.84
N MET A 60 0.02 9.28 4.94
CA MET A 60 -0.35 8.50 3.78
C MET A 60 -0.48 7.04 4.18
N PHE A 61 -1.61 6.47 3.82
CA PHE A 61 -1.88 5.05 4.05
C PHE A 61 -2.01 4.35 2.72
N VAL A 62 -1.72 3.07 2.74
CA VAL A 62 -1.90 2.23 1.57
C VAL A 62 -2.66 0.99 2.02
N ARG A 63 -3.58 0.53 1.19
CA ARG A 63 -4.34 -0.67 1.49
C ARG A 63 -4.49 -1.49 0.23
N ALA A 64 -4.63 -2.80 0.43
CA ALA A 64 -4.82 -3.71 -0.69
C ALA A 64 -6.26 -3.63 -1.16
N LEU A 65 -6.44 -3.63 -2.48
CA LEU A 65 -7.76 -3.63 -3.07
C LEU A 65 -8.16 -5.07 -3.35
N LYS A 66 -9.43 -5.35 -3.14
CA LYS A 66 -9.94 -6.66 -3.49
C LYS A 66 -10.28 -6.67 -4.96
N LYS A 67 -9.73 -7.65 -5.63
CA LYS A 67 -10.12 -7.89 -7.00
C LYS A 67 -11.24 -8.90 -6.97
N GLY A 68 -12.37 -8.43 -7.31
CA GLY A 68 -13.54 -9.27 -7.29
C GLY A 68 -13.55 -10.28 -8.41
#